data_0be16109470ca813c8e5a6e6c8c053de
#
_entry.id   0be16109470ca813c8e5a6e6c8c053de
#
_cell.length_a   1.000
_cell.length_b   1.000
_cell.length_c   1.000
_cell.angle_alpha   90.00
_cell.angle_beta   90.00
_cell.angle_gamma   90.00
#
_symmetry.space_group_name_H-M   'P 1'
#
loop_
_entity.id
_entity.type
_entity.pdbx_description
1 polymer ?
#
loop_
_entity_poly.entity_id
_entity_poly.type
_entity_poly.pdbx_seq_one_letter_code
_entity_poly.pdbx_strand_id
1 'polypeptide(L)'
;LKNQFLSPAPSAERFGVAVSGGDFYWLQTQDADSTILRTFKVSKAGISAPIESNAKTPVKGPTASSHFSRDGKVLAIAYVSPPSNPVDIYDFDVATGKSTFRYRIPLVSSPYGVEFSADGKMIYVSIPGVGTSQIWQYSIATKDSTLMQKSTSLLWSGPGKIGALQGDPSSGSIIYAAFQGSTSLGKIVNPDISLKDSTRAVRASFVRNGLNLASGTTSGLGLPLSIVLTPKPS
;
A
#
# COMPACT_ATOMS: atom_id res chain seq x y z
N LEU A 1 -12.12 -8.20 23.92
CA LEU A 1 -11.07 -7.16 23.78
C LEU A 1 -11.68 -5.79 23.46
N LYS A 2 -12.49 -5.24 24.37
CA LYS A 2 -13.09 -3.92 24.18
C LYS A 2 -12.15 -2.91 24.88
N ASN A 3 -11.71 -1.86 24.13
CA ASN A 3 -10.92 -0.75 24.66
C ASN A 3 -9.53 -1.12 25.24
N GLN A 4 -8.79 -2.02 24.61
CA GLN A 4 -7.38 -2.24 24.96
C GLN A 4 -6.48 -1.16 24.37
N PHE A 5 -5.65 -0.59 25.20
CA PHE A 5 -4.60 0.34 24.79
C PHE A 5 -3.51 -0.45 24.04
N LEU A 6 -3.25 -0.10 22.78
CA LEU A 6 -2.26 -0.79 21.95
C LEU A 6 -0.88 -0.18 22.04
N SER A 7 -0.79 1.14 22.21
CA SER A 7 0.47 1.87 22.23
C SER A 7 0.43 3.00 23.26
N PRO A 8 1.54 3.25 24.00
CA PRO A 8 1.64 4.39 24.90
C PRO A 8 1.77 5.72 24.14
N ALA A 9 2.17 5.70 22.86
CA ALA A 9 2.30 6.87 22.00
C ALA A 9 1.12 6.98 21.04
N PRO A 10 0.73 8.21 20.64
CA PRO A 10 -0.20 8.41 19.55
C PRO A 10 0.29 7.69 18.29
N SER A 11 -0.60 6.98 17.61
CA SER A 11 -0.31 6.35 16.33
C SER A 11 -0.62 7.30 15.19
N ALA A 12 0.18 7.26 14.13
CA ALA A 12 -0.20 7.81 12.85
C ALA A 12 -1.46 7.10 12.31
N GLU A 13 -2.24 7.75 11.47
CA GLU A 13 -3.49 7.17 10.90
C GLU A 13 -3.25 5.92 10.04
N ARG A 14 -1.99 5.60 9.73
CA ARG A 14 -1.64 4.44 8.92
C ARG A 14 -1.61 3.19 9.74
N PHE A 15 -2.19 2.16 9.19
CA PHE A 15 -1.91 0.81 9.63
C PHE A 15 -1.92 -0.14 8.43
N GLY A 16 -1.06 -1.14 8.49
CA GLY A 16 -1.01 -2.24 7.54
C GLY A 16 -1.41 -3.53 8.23
N VAL A 17 -2.03 -4.43 7.49
CA VAL A 17 -2.37 -5.77 7.99
C VAL A 17 -1.78 -6.81 7.05
N ALA A 18 -1.04 -7.75 7.62
CA ALA A 18 -0.55 -8.93 6.91
C ALA A 18 -1.16 -10.20 7.48
N VAL A 19 -1.50 -11.13 6.61
CA VAL A 19 -1.96 -12.47 6.98
C VAL A 19 -0.76 -13.40 7.08
N SER A 20 -0.64 -14.13 8.17
CA SER A 20 0.50 -15.04 8.39
C SER A 20 0.26 -16.48 7.93
N GLY A 21 -0.79 -16.74 7.15
CA GLY A 21 -1.16 -18.11 6.72
C GLY A 21 -1.62 -19.05 7.85
N GLY A 22 -1.81 -18.53 9.06
CA GLY A 22 -2.16 -19.25 10.27
C GLY A 22 -3.32 -18.63 11.03
N ASP A 23 -3.34 -18.83 12.34
CA ASP A 23 -4.43 -18.43 13.23
C ASP A 23 -4.28 -16.97 13.73
N PHE A 24 -3.47 -16.13 13.09
CA PHE A 24 -3.23 -14.76 13.49
C PHE A 24 -2.93 -13.83 12.32
N TYR A 25 -3.04 -12.53 12.61
CA TYR A 25 -2.69 -11.43 11.73
C TYR A 25 -1.58 -10.60 12.34
N TRP A 26 -0.77 -9.99 11.50
CA TRP A 26 0.12 -8.91 11.90
C TRP A 26 -0.58 -7.58 11.63
N LEU A 27 -0.69 -6.76 12.67
CA LEU A 27 -1.12 -5.36 12.58
C LEU A 27 0.09 -4.46 12.78
N GLN A 28 0.40 -3.63 11.79
CA GLN A 28 1.53 -2.70 11.85
C GLN A 28 1.03 -1.26 11.90
N THR A 29 1.60 -0.48 12.81
CA THR A 29 1.41 0.96 12.96
C THR A 29 2.75 1.66 13.05
N GLN A 30 2.75 3.00 12.97
CA GLN A 30 3.92 3.81 13.27
C GLN A 30 3.55 4.86 14.33
N ASP A 31 4.41 5.05 15.32
CA ASP A 31 4.21 6.12 16.31
C ASP A 31 4.28 7.49 15.63
N ALA A 32 3.38 8.39 16.01
CA ALA A 32 3.39 9.75 15.51
C ALA A 32 4.69 10.47 15.92
N ASP A 33 5.19 11.34 15.04
CA ASP A 33 6.43 12.11 15.21
C ASP A 33 7.68 11.26 15.52
N SER A 34 7.67 10.01 15.08
CA SER A 34 8.69 9.01 15.41
C SER A 34 9.06 8.15 14.21
N THR A 35 10.18 7.43 14.37
CA THR A 35 10.62 6.36 13.45
C THR A 35 10.28 4.96 13.97
N ILE A 36 9.49 4.84 15.03
CA ILE A 36 9.16 3.52 15.60
C ILE A 36 7.98 2.92 14.84
N LEU A 37 8.22 1.78 14.20
CA LEU A 37 7.19 0.88 13.67
C LEU A 37 6.84 -0.12 14.76
N ARG A 38 5.54 -0.23 15.09
CA ARG A 38 5.02 -1.23 16.03
C ARG A 38 4.22 -2.27 15.28
N THR A 39 4.59 -3.53 15.47
CA THR A 39 3.88 -4.67 14.90
C THR A 39 3.30 -5.51 16.02
N PHE A 40 2.01 -5.81 15.91
CA PHE A 40 1.27 -6.59 16.90
C PHE A 40 0.78 -7.88 16.27
N LYS A 41 0.94 -8.99 16.98
CA LYS A 41 0.29 -10.25 16.62
C LYS A 41 -1.15 -10.24 17.16
N VAL A 42 -2.12 -10.31 16.27
CA VAL A 42 -3.55 -10.35 16.59
C VAL A 42 -4.08 -11.76 16.34
N SER A 43 -4.59 -12.41 17.36
CA SER A 43 -5.09 -13.80 17.31
C SER A 43 -6.35 -13.96 18.15
N LYS A 44 -6.92 -15.15 18.16
CA LYS A 44 -8.04 -15.50 19.07
C LYS A 44 -7.65 -15.36 20.56
N ALA A 45 -6.37 -15.52 20.90
CA ALA A 45 -5.86 -15.35 22.27
C ALA A 45 -5.73 -13.87 22.67
N GLY A 46 -5.84 -12.96 21.73
CA GLY A 46 -5.72 -11.51 21.96
C GLY A 46 -4.65 -10.85 21.11
N ILE A 47 -4.13 -9.74 21.62
CA ILE A 47 -3.10 -8.92 20.97
C ILE A 47 -1.81 -9.03 21.76
N SER A 48 -0.70 -9.30 21.09
CA SER A 48 0.63 -9.39 21.71
C SER A 48 1.14 -8.03 22.19
N ALA A 49 2.20 -8.05 23.00
CA ALA A 49 3.08 -6.91 23.15
C ALA A 49 3.64 -6.50 21.77
N PRO A 50 3.93 -5.20 21.55
CA PRO A 50 4.46 -4.72 20.28
C PRO A 50 5.87 -5.25 20.00
N ILE A 51 6.14 -5.55 18.76
CA ILE A 51 7.47 -5.79 18.21
C ILE A 51 7.90 -4.51 17.52
N GLU A 52 9.01 -3.93 17.95
CA GLU A 52 9.49 -2.66 17.44
C GLU A 52 10.51 -2.86 16.33
N SER A 53 10.39 -2.02 15.30
CA SER A 53 11.35 -1.88 14.19
C SER A 53 11.56 -0.40 13.92
N ASN A 54 12.64 -0.03 13.21
CA ASN A 54 12.92 1.34 12.87
C ASN A 54 12.49 1.67 11.44
N ALA A 55 11.60 2.65 11.29
CA ALA A 55 11.30 3.26 10.01
C ALA A 55 12.48 4.14 9.54
N LYS A 56 12.68 4.25 8.23
CA LYS A 56 13.67 5.15 7.66
C LYS A 56 13.22 6.61 7.71
N THR A 57 11.90 6.84 7.67
CA THR A 57 11.30 8.17 7.66
C THR A 57 10.46 8.37 8.92
N PRO A 58 10.68 9.44 9.68
CA PRO A 58 9.76 9.83 10.74
C PRO A 58 8.44 10.30 10.14
N VAL A 59 7.34 9.95 10.79
CA VAL A 59 6.03 10.48 10.43
C VAL A 59 5.92 11.92 10.86
N LYS A 60 5.48 12.79 9.96
CA LYS A 60 5.10 14.16 10.25
C LYS A 60 3.79 14.47 9.52
N GLY A 61 2.76 14.86 10.24
CA GLY A 61 1.49 15.30 9.66
C GLY A 61 0.60 14.16 9.12
N PRO A 62 -0.45 14.51 8.34
CA PRO A 62 -1.40 13.55 7.79
C PRO A 62 -0.70 12.59 6.84
N THR A 63 -1.21 11.40 6.78
CA THR A 63 -0.51 10.29 6.22
C THR A 63 -1.19 9.72 5.00
N ALA A 64 -0.42 9.14 4.08
CA ALA A 64 -0.94 8.50 2.89
C ALA A 64 -1.44 7.07 3.19
N SER A 65 -0.66 6.04 2.94
CA SER A 65 -1.08 4.66 3.19
C SER A 65 0.08 3.73 3.53
N SER A 66 -0.26 2.60 4.13
CA SER A 66 0.65 1.52 4.45
C SER A 66 0.00 0.22 4.02
N HIS A 67 0.68 -0.55 3.17
CA HIS A 67 0.17 -1.82 2.66
C HIS A 67 1.24 -2.91 2.72
N PHE A 68 0.79 -4.13 2.97
CA PHE A 68 1.60 -5.34 2.80
C PHE A 68 1.35 -5.97 1.43
N SER A 69 2.39 -6.57 0.87
CA SER A 69 2.22 -7.49 -0.26
C SER A 69 1.31 -8.65 0.14
N ARG A 70 0.66 -9.28 -0.85
CA ARG A 70 -0.31 -10.35 -0.62
C ARG A 70 0.28 -11.54 0.17
N ASP A 71 1.55 -11.84 -0.01
CA ASP A 71 2.28 -12.88 0.74
C ASP A 71 2.78 -12.41 2.13
N GLY A 72 2.50 -11.15 2.49
CA GLY A 72 2.86 -10.55 3.77
C GLY A 72 4.35 -10.26 3.95
N LYS A 73 5.21 -10.49 2.94
CA LYS A 73 6.68 -10.39 3.12
C LYS A 73 7.27 -9.02 2.80
N VAL A 74 6.52 -8.14 2.20
CA VAL A 74 6.95 -6.79 1.85
C VAL A 74 5.94 -5.79 2.39
N LEU A 75 6.45 -4.76 3.04
CA LEU A 75 5.67 -3.62 3.52
C LEU A 75 6.06 -2.37 2.73
N ALA A 76 5.09 -1.63 2.24
CA ALA A 76 5.27 -0.31 1.64
C ALA A 76 4.58 0.75 2.49
N ILE A 77 5.28 1.85 2.75
CA ILE A 77 4.73 3.00 3.49
C ILE A 77 4.94 4.26 2.66
N ALA A 78 3.84 4.91 2.28
CA ALA A 78 3.86 6.21 1.63
C ALA A 78 3.87 7.33 2.67
N TYR A 79 4.79 8.29 2.53
CA TYR A 79 4.95 9.40 3.46
C TYR A 79 4.64 10.73 2.78
N VAL A 80 3.80 11.53 3.43
CA VAL A 80 3.69 12.96 3.16
C VAL A 80 4.68 13.66 4.09
N SER A 81 5.93 13.78 3.67
CA SER A 81 7.04 14.33 4.47
C SER A 81 7.93 15.22 3.59
N PRO A 82 7.47 16.46 3.29
CA PRO A 82 8.29 17.37 2.51
C PRO A 82 9.69 17.58 3.13
N PRO A 83 10.74 17.71 2.29
CA PRO A 83 10.69 17.87 0.82
C PRO A 83 10.72 16.56 0.03
N SER A 84 10.91 15.40 0.65
CA SER A 84 11.22 14.17 -0.09
C SER A 84 10.04 13.24 -0.38
N ASN A 85 8.90 13.37 0.32
CA ASN A 85 7.66 12.59 0.11
C ASN A 85 7.88 11.12 -0.34
N PRO A 86 8.63 10.29 0.37
CA PRO A 86 9.05 8.99 -0.13
C PRO A 86 7.97 7.92 -0.01
N VAL A 87 8.12 6.85 -0.79
CA VAL A 87 7.59 5.54 -0.44
C VAL A 87 8.75 4.66 0.01
N ASP A 88 8.73 4.25 1.27
CA ASP A 88 9.74 3.36 1.83
C ASP A 88 9.27 1.91 1.75
N ILE A 89 10.16 1.03 1.30
CA ILE A 89 9.93 -0.40 1.15
C ILE A 89 10.73 -1.15 2.21
N TYR A 90 10.07 -2.08 2.87
CA TYR A 90 10.65 -2.92 3.92
C TYR A 90 10.47 -4.39 3.59
N ASP A 91 11.49 -5.20 3.88
CA ASP A 91 11.33 -6.64 4.04
C ASP A 91 10.61 -6.89 5.38
N PHE A 92 9.58 -7.72 5.37
CA PHE A 92 8.86 -8.10 6.58
C PHE A 92 9.05 -9.58 6.87
N ASP A 93 9.52 -9.87 8.06
CA ASP A 93 9.67 -11.24 8.55
C ASP A 93 8.37 -11.70 9.22
N VAL A 94 7.61 -12.52 8.52
CA VAL A 94 6.32 -13.06 9.00
C VAL A 94 6.46 -13.99 10.22
N ALA A 95 7.65 -14.51 10.51
CA ALA A 95 7.89 -15.34 11.69
C ALA A 95 8.08 -14.49 12.95
N THR A 96 8.78 -13.38 12.83
CA THR A 96 9.17 -12.53 13.97
C THR A 96 8.37 -11.23 14.07
N GLY A 97 7.69 -10.78 13.01
CA GLY A 97 6.99 -9.49 12.94
C GLY A 97 7.93 -8.28 12.77
N LYS A 98 9.19 -8.51 12.43
CA LYS A 98 10.19 -7.45 12.23
C LYS A 98 10.16 -6.91 10.82
N SER A 99 10.30 -5.57 10.71
CA SER A 99 10.48 -4.86 9.43
C SER A 99 11.93 -4.42 9.27
N THR A 100 12.53 -4.67 8.11
CA THR A 100 13.88 -4.24 7.76
C THR A 100 13.82 -3.38 6.51
N PHE A 101 14.38 -2.17 6.58
CA PHE A 101 14.40 -1.24 5.45
C PHE A 101 15.12 -1.88 4.24
N ARG A 102 14.46 -1.84 3.08
CA ARG A 102 15.01 -2.37 1.82
C ARG A 102 15.57 -1.25 0.96
N TYR A 103 14.72 -0.31 0.53
CA TYR A 103 15.09 0.89 -0.21
C TYR A 103 13.93 1.90 -0.25
N ARG A 104 14.22 3.05 -0.83
CA ARG A 104 13.29 4.17 -0.98
C ARG A 104 12.96 4.41 -2.44
N ILE A 105 11.68 4.67 -2.72
CA ILE A 105 11.21 5.27 -3.96
C ILE A 105 11.12 6.78 -3.72
N PRO A 106 12.04 7.58 -4.29
CA PRO A 106 11.98 9.03 -4.13
C PRO A 106 10.86 9.60 -5.01
N LEU A 107 10.03 10.47 -4.44
CA LEU A 107 8.96 11.15 -5.16
C LEU A 107 9.10 12.65 -4.97
N VAL A 108 8.83 13.41 -6.05
CA VAL A 108 8.82 14.87 -6.02
C VAL A 108 7.48 15.44 -5.54
N SER A 109 6.43 14.62 -5.55
CA SER A 109 5.07 14.99 -5.13
C SER A 109 4.56 14.02 -4.06
N SER A 110 3.63 14.50 -3.23
CA SER A 110 3.09 13.72 -2.11
C SER A 110 2.28 12.52 -2.61
N PRO A 111 2.70 11.29 -2.28
CA PRO A 111 1.89 10.11 -2.56
C PRO A 111 0.69 10.05 -1.62
N TYR A 112 -0.37 9.35 -2.05
CA TYR A 112 -1.50 9.04 -1.19
C TYR A 112 -1.67 7.53 -1.03
N GLY A 113 -1.97 6.81 -2.10
CA GLY A 113 -2.15 5.36 -2.07
C GLY A 113 -0.93 4.61 -2.58
N VAL A 114 -0.68 3.46 -1.96
CA VAL A 114 0.24 2.45 -2.46
C VAL A 114 -0.46 1.11 -2.49
N GLU A 115 -0.18 0.28 -3.51
CA GLU A 115 -0.73 -1.06 -3.59
C GLU A 115 0.18 -1.97 -4.40
N PHE A 116 0.25 -3.23 -4.01
CA PHE A 116 1.05 -4.25 -4.68
C PHE A 116 0.25 -4.96 -5.77
N SER A 117 0.94 -5.42 -6.81
CA SER A 117 0.41 -6.46 -7.70
C SER A 117 0.20 -7.77 -6.93
N ALA A 118 -0.62 -8.68 -7.47
CA ALA A 118 -0.95 -9.94 -6.80
C ALA A 118 0.28 -10.82 -6.58
N ASP A 119 1.23 -10.80 -7.52
CA ASP A 119 2.49 -11.54 -7.44
C ASP A 119 3.58 -10.84 -6.60
N GLY A 120 3.29 -9.64 -6.06
CA GLY A 120 4.19 -8.86 -5.22
C GLY A 120 5.41 -8.28 -5.92
N LYS A 121 5.46 -8.31 -7.27
CA LYS A 121 6.64 -7.82 -8.03
C LYS A 121 6.51 -6.38 -8.51
N MET A 122 5.29 -5.86 -8.59
CA MET A 122 5.02 -4.47 -8.93
C MET A 122 4.42 -3.75 -7.74
N ILE A 123 4.69 -2.44 -7.66
CA ILE A 123 4.00 -1.53 -6.75
C ILE A 123 3.44 -0.36 -7.54
N TYR A 124 2.24 0.05 -7.17
CA TYR A 124 1.55 1.19 -7.74
C TYR A 124 1.45 2.29 -6.70
N VAL A 125 1.70 3.51 -7.13
CA VAL A 125 1.66 4.70 -6.27
C VAL A 125 0.73 5.73 -6.90
N SER A 126 -0.29 6.14 -6.16
CA SER A 126 -1.15 7.26 -6.57
C SER A 126 -0.59 8.58 -6.04
N ILE A 127 -0.58 9.57 -6.89
CA ILE A 127 -0.14 10.93 -6.57
C ILE A 127 -1.29 11.88 -6.90
N PRO A 128 -2.03 12.38 -5.90
CA PRO A 128 -3.02 13.42 -6.13
C PRO A 128 -2.35 14.73 -6.49
N GLY A 129 -2.88 15.42 -7.49
CA GLY A 129 -2.39 16.73 -7.92
C GLY A 129 -3.50 17.75 -8.01
N VAL A 130 -3.13 19.03 -8.06
CA VAL A 130 -4.05 20.14 -8.35
C VAL A 130 -4.30 20.13 -9.85
N GLY A 131 -5.50 19.70 -10.26
CA GLY A 131 -5.91 19.57 -11.67
C GLY A 131 -5.52 18.24 -12.33
N THR A 132 -4.35 17.68 -12.04
CA THR A 132 -3.87 16.44 -12.66
C THR A 132 -3.30 15.50 -11.62
N SER A 133 -3.88 14.32 -11.51
CA SER A 133 -3.41 13.21 -10.70
C SER A 133 -2.67 12.17 -11.53
N GLN A 134 -1.85 11.36 -10.91
CA GLN A 134 -1.02 10.36 -11.56
C GLN A 134 -1.06 9.01 -10.85
N ILE A 135 -0.83 7.94 -11.61
CA ILE A 135 -0.53 6.60 -11.09
C ILE A 135 0.80 6.15 -11.70
N TRP A 136 1.73 5.81 -10.84
CA TRP A 136 3.05 5.31 -11.23
C TRP A 136 3.19 3.84 -10.91
N GLN A 137 3.93 3.11 -11.76
CA GLN A 137 4.30 1.71 -11.56
C GLN A 137 5.81 1.62 -11.36
N TYR A 138 6.24 0.78 -10.41
CA TYR A 138 7.64 0.43 -10.14
C TYR A 138 7.76 -1.09 -10.01
N SER A 139 8.86 -1.66 -10.54
CA SER A 139 9.19 -3.05 -10.27
C SER A 139 9.99 -3.14 -8.97
N ILE A 140 9.51 -3.97 -8.06
CA ILE A 140 10.17 -4.26 -6.77
C ILE A 140 10.64 -5.72 -6.67
N ALA A 141 10.66 -6.42 -7.81
CA ALA A 141 11.14 -7.80 -7.90
C ALA A 141 12.62 -7.96 -7.51
N THR A 142 13.38 -6.88 -7.58
CA THR A 142 14.79 -6.85 -7.18
C THR A 142 14.96 -6.05 -5.87
N LYS A 143 16.06 -6.35 -5.14
CA LYS A 143 16.50 -5.53 -4.01
C LYS A 143 17.45 -4.40 -4.41
N ASP A 144 17.73 -4.25 -5.70
CA ASP A 144 18.57 -3.20 -6.26
C ASP A 144 17.74 -1.96 -6.54
N SER A 145 18.02 -0.88 -5.80
CA SER A 145 17.32 0.41 -5.93
C SER A 145 17.53 1.07 -7.30
N THR A 146 18.67 0.83 -7.95
CA THR A 146 18.98 1.38 -9.28
C THR A 146 18.10 0.71 -10.34
N LEU A 147 17.96 -0.61 -10.29
CA LEU A 147 17.08 -1.35 -11.19
C LEU A 147 15.61 -0.99 -10.94
N MET A 148 15.21 -0.82 -9.68
CA MET A 148 13.87 -0.35 -9.32
C MET A 148 13.60 1.04 -9.94
N GLN A 149 14.51 2.00 -9.79
CA GLN A 149 14.36 3.34 -10.38
C GLN A 149 14.26 3.30 -11.91
N LYS A 150 15.09 2.49 -12.57
CA LYS A 150 15.02 2.27 -14.03
C LYS A 150 13.68 1.67 -14.48
N SER A 151 12.97 0.98 -13.61
CA SER A 151 11.65 0.39 -13.91
C SER A 151 10.51 1.38 -13.87
N THR A 152 10.72 2.59 -13.33
CA THR A 152 9.69 3.63 -13.17
C THR A 152 8.92 3.89 -14.46
N SER A 153 7.60 3.83 -14.39
CA SER A 153 6.71 4.04 -15.53
C SER A 153 5.44 4.77 -15.10
N LEU A 154 5.05 5.79 -15.86
CA LEU A 154 3.76 6.46 -15.70
C LEU A 154 2.68 5.56 -16.30
N LEU A 155 1.78 5.04 -15.47
CA LEU A 155 0.65 4.25 -15.93
C LEU A 155 -0.49 5.13 -16.41
N TRP A 156 -0.78 6.20 -15.67
CA TRP A 156 -1.90 7.09 -15.96
C TRP A 156 -1.65 8.50 -15.43
N SER A 157 -2.17 9.48 -16.18
CA SER A 157 -2.25 10.88 -15.77
C SER A 157 -3.54 11.49 -16.27
N GLY A 158 -4.25 12.23 -15.44
CA GLY A 158 -5.53 12.83 -15.85
C GLY A 158 -6.23 13.59 -14.72
N PRO A 159 -7.42 14.14 -15.01
CA PRO A 159 -8.17 14.97 -14.09
C PRO A 159 -8.79 14.16 -12.93
N GLY A 160 -9.12 14.89 -11.85
CA GLY A 160 -9.74 14.36 -10.65
C GLY A 160 -8.72 14.02 -9.58
N LYS A 161 -9.11 14.22 -8.31
CA LYS A 161 -8.24 13.96 -7.17
C LYS A 161 -8.25 12.48 -6.82
N ILE A 162 -7.16 11.78 -7.16
CA ILE A 162 -6.98 10.37 -6.84
C ILE A 162 -6.68 10.19 -5.35
N GLY A 163 -7.10 9.08 -4.78
CA GLY A 163 -6.87 8.69 -3.40
C GLY A 163 -6.21 7.32 -3.28
N ALA A 164 -6.74 6.50 -2.37
CA ALA A 164 -6.26 5.16 -2.09
C ALA A 164 -6.30 4.24 -3.30
N LEU A 165 -5.38 3.31 -3.32
CA LEU A 165 -5.35 2.13 -4.17
C LEU A 165 -5.67 0.90 -3.32
N GLN A 166 -6.41 -0.06 -3.87
CA GLN A 166 -6.80 -1.28 -3.17
C GLN A 166 -6.89 -2.46 -4.12
N GLY A 167 -6.10 -3.49 -3.87
CA GLY A 167 -6.18 -4.75 -4.60
C GLY A 167 -7.54 -5.44 -4.40
N ASP A 168 -8.06 -6.07 -5.44
CA ASP A 168 -9.22 -6.94 -5.32
C ASP A 168 -8.94 -8.06 -4.31
N PRO A 169 -9.72 -8.16 -3.21
CA PRO A 169 -9.43 -9.11 -2.14
C PRO A 169 -9.54 -10.57 -2.59
N SER A 170 -10.36 -10.84 -3.59
CA SER A 170 -10.59 -12.23 -4.06
C SER A 170 -9.42 -12.74 -4.90
N SER A 171 -9.00 -12.01 -5.89
CA SER A 171 -7.97 -12.44 -6.86
C SER A 171 -6.68 -11.66 -6.82
N GLY A 172 -6.75 -10.36 -6.43
CA GLY A 172 -5.66 -9.40 -6.60
C GLY A 172 -5.34 -9.06 -8.05
N SER A 173 -6.09 -9.62 -9.02
CA SER A 173 -5.86 -9.40 -10.45
C SER A 173 -6.24 -8.00 -10.94
N ILE A 174 -6.84 -7.21 -10.06
CA ILE A 174 -7.29 -5.85 -10.29
C ILE A 174 -6.89 -5.01 -9.08
N ILE A 175 -6.50 -3.75 -9.33
CA ILE A 175 -6.35 -2.74 -8.28
C ILE A 175 -7.37 -1.65 -8.55
N TYR A 176 -8.23 -1.37 -7.57
CA TYR A 176 -9.16 -0.25 -7.61
C TYR A 176 -8.51 1.04 -7.16
N ALA A 177 -8.93 2.15 -7.72
CA ALA A 177 -8.45 3.49 -7.37
C ALA A 177 -9.63 4.40 -7.01
N ALA A 178 -9.58 5.00 -5.84
CA ALA A 178 -10.56 5.98 -5.38
C ALA A 178 -10.34 7.34 -6.07
N PHE A 179 -11.44 8.03 -6.36
CA PHE A 179 -11.40 9.42 -6.85
C PHE A 179 -12.44 10.23 -6.13
N GLN A 180 -12.03 11.30 -5.47
CA GLN A 180 -12.91 12.13 -4.66
C GLN A 180 -14.12 12.62 -5.45
N GLY A 181 -15.33 12.37 -4.92
CA GLY A 181 -16.60 12.79 -5.51
C GLY A 181 -17.04 12.00 -6.75
N SER A 182 -16.29 10.95 -7.16
CA SER A 182 -16.65 10.13 -8.32
C SER A 182 -17.74 9.12 -7.97
N THR A 183 -18.65 8.86 -8.90
CA THR A 183 -19.65 7.77 -8.82
C THR A 183 -19.09 6.41 -9.28
N SER A 184 -17.80 6.35 -9.58
CA SER A 184 -17.09 5.13 -9.97
C SER A 184 -15.69 5.09 -9.40
N LEU A 185 -15.15 3.87 -9.23
CA LEU A 185 -13.73 3.66 -8.98
C LEU A 185 -12.98 3.48 -10.30
N GLY A 186 -11.73 3.94 -10.32
CA GLY A 186 -10.77 3.56 -11.34
C GLY A 186 -10.34 2.10 -11.17
N LYS A 187 -9.73 1.52 -12.20
CA LYS A 187 -9.36 0.12 -12.25
C LYS A 187 -8.03 -0.06 -12.99
N ILE A 188 -7.04 -0.61 -12.32
CA ILE A 188 -5.81 -1.10 -12.95
C ILE A 188 -6.05 -2.57 -13.29
N VAL A 189 -5.92 -2.93 -14.54
CA VAL A 189 -6.00 -4.32 -15.02
C VAL A 189 -4.62 -4.85 -15.37
N ASN A 190 -4.41 -6.15 -15.23
CA ASN A 190 -3.12 -6.84 -15.41
C ASN A 190 -1.99 -6.23 -14.56
N PRO A 191 -2.19 -6.01 -13.24
CA PRO A 191 -1.22 -5.30 -12.41
C PRO A 191 0.12 -6.04 -12.24
N ASP A 192 0.18 -7.33 -12.51
CA ASP A 192 1.42 -8.13 -12.45
C ASP A 192 2.36 -7.90 -13.63
N ILE A 193 1.93 -7.14 -14.67
CA ILE A 193 2.68 -6.97 -15.89
C ILE A 193 3.34 -5.60 -15.93
N SER A 194 4.66 -5.58 -16.11
CA SER A 194 5.42 -4.34 -16.24
C SER A 194 5.07 -3.59 -17.53
N LEU A 195 4.92 -2.28 -17.43
CA LEU A 195 4.78 -1.40 -18.60
C LEU A 195 6.03 -1.42 -19.50
N LYS A 196 7.18 -1.79 -18.96
CA LYS A 196 8.46 -1.91 -19.69
C LYS A 196 8.72 -3.31 -20.25
N ASP A 197 7.85 -4.28 -19.98
CA ASP A 197 7.99 -5.62 -20.55
C ASP A 197 7.59 -5.59 -22.03
N SER A 198 8.59 -5.45 -22.91
CA SER A 198 8.39 -5.43 -24.38
C SER A 198 8.08 -6.81 -24.95
N THR A 199 8.24 -7.88 -24.18
CA THR A 199 7.99 -9.25 -24.66
C THR A 199 6.52 -9.65 -24.64
N ARG A 200 5.66 -8.87 -23.95
CA ARG A 200 4.23 -9.14 -23.79
C ARG A 200 3.38 -8.20 -24.63
N ALA A 201 2.40 -8.77 -25.32
CA ALA A 201 1.38 -8.00 -26.05
C ALA A 201 0.42 -7.28 -25.09
N VAL A 202 0.11 -7.89 -23.92
CA VAL A 202 -0.77 -7.33 -22.90
C VAL A 202 0.09 -6.71 -21.80
N ARG A 203 -0.28 -5.52 -21.36
CA ARG A 203 0.41 -4.76 -20.31
C ARG A 203 -0.58 -4.26 -19.27
N ALA A 204 -0.06 -3.80 -18.13
CA ALA A 204 -0.88 -3.06 -17.18
C ALA A 204 -1.55 -1.87 -17.89
N SER A 205 -2.81 -1.63 -17.59
CA SER A 205 -3.56 -0.49 -18.11
C SER A 205 -4.54 0.04 -17.07
N PHE A 206 -4.98 1.29 -17.25
CA PHE A 206 -5.88 1.96 -16.34
C PHE A 206 -7.19 2.35 -17.03
N VAL A 207 -8.30 2.00 -16.39
CA VAL A 207 -9.67 2.37 -16.80
C VAL A 207 -10.24 3.31 -15.75
N ARG A 208 -10.48 4.59 -16.11
CA ARG A 208 -10.89 5.65 -15.18
C ARG A 208 -12.23 5.37 -14.47
N ASN A 209 -13.20 4.84 -15.20
CA ASN A 209 -14.54 4.49 -14.69
C ASN A 209 -14.72 2.97 -14.75
N GLY A 210 -13.88 2.24 -14.03
CA GLY A 210 -13.78 0.79 -14.13
C GLY A 210 -14.81 0.01 -13.31
N LEU A 211 -15.39 0.63 -12.28
CA LEU A 211 -16.42 0.04 -11.42
C LEU A 211 -17.40 1.12 -10.96
N ASN A 212 -18.65 1.01 -11.36
CA ASN A 212 -19.71 1.90 -10.88
C ASN A 212 -20.05 1.61 -9.42
N LEU A 213 -20.21 2.66 -8.63
CA LEU A 213 -20.72 2.58 -7.27
C LEU A 213 -22.26 2.47 -7.28
N ALA A 214 -22.83 2.08 -6.16
CA ALA A 214 -24.28 2.06 -5.99
C ALA A 214 -24.88 3.45 -6.26
N SER A 215 -26.09 3.48 -6.82
CA SER A 215 -26.80 4.72 -7.11
C SER A 215 -26.89 5.62 -5.86
N GLY A 216 -26.62 6.90 -6.01
CA GLY A 216 -26.61 7.88 -4.93
C GLY A 216 -25.35 7.87 -4.06
N THR A 217 -24.33 7.06 -4.37
CA THR A 217 -23.06 7.05 -3.63
C THR A 217 -21.91 7.65 -4.43
N THR A 218 -20.95 8.22 -3.71
CA THR A 218 -19.72 8.76 -4.28
C THR A 218 -18.51 8.27 -3.49
N SER A 219 -17.38 8.16 -4.17
CA SER A 219 -16.10 7.78 -3.57
C SER A 219 -15.51 8.95 -2.77
N GLY A 220 -15.01 8.68 -1.56
CA GLY A 220 -14.04 9.52 -0.87
C GLY A 220 -12.62 9.32 -1.42
N LEU A 221 -11.61 9.78 -0.68
CA LEU A 221 -10.21 9.50 -0.99
C LEU A 221 -9.75 8.14 -0.46
N GLY A 222 -10.35 7.66 0.63
CA GLY A 222 -10.02 6.37 1.24
C GLY A 222 -10.77 5.20 0.59
N LEU A 223 -10.18 4.02 0.68
CA LEU A 223 -10.83 2.74 0.45
C LEU A 223 -10.71 1.89 1.73
N PRO A 224 -11.67 1.01 2.01
CA PRO A 224 -11.56 0.12 3.17
C PRO A 224 -10.34 -0.78 3.01
N LEU A 225 -9.64 -1.03 4.12
CA LEU A 225 -8.58 -2.02 4.13
C LEU A 225 -9.21 -3.40 3.90
N SER A 226 -8.75 -4.12 2.89
CA SER A 226 -9.15 -5.52 2.68
C SER A 226 -8.06 -6.45 3.22
N ILE A 227 -8.49 -7.41 4.02
CA ILE A 227 -7.63 -8.50 4.48
C ILE A 227 -7.87 -9.67 3.54
N VAL A 228 -6.83 -10.05 2.79
CA VAL A 228 -6.88 -11.26 1.98
C VAL A 228 -6.70 -12.46 2.89
N LEU A 229 -7.79 -13.18 3.13
CA LEU A 229 -7.73 -14.47 3.81
C LEU A 229 -7.22 -15.51 2.80
N THR A 230 -5.94 -15.86 2.88
CA THR A 230 -5.49 -17.08 2.19
C THR A 230 -6.17 -18.28 2.86
N PRO A 231 -6.86 -19.16 2.12
CA PRO A 231 -7.39 -20.39 2.70
C PRO A 231 -6.23 -21.16 3.34
N LYS A 232 -6.46 -21.66 4.57
CA LYS A 232 -5.53 -22.62 5.19
C LYS A 232 -5.37 -23.78 4.23
N PRO A 233 -4.15 -24.20 3.86
CA PRO A 233 -3.98 -25.47 3.13
C PRO A 233 -4.66 -26.56 3.92
N SER A 234 -5.54 -27.28 3.26
CA SER A 234 -6.24 -28.47 3.80
C SER A 234 -5.25 -29.56 4.16
#